data_d331a15a5910b7bf5fefea63a0068e72
#
_entry.id   d331a15a5910b7bf5fefea63a0068e72
#
_cell.length_a   1.000
_cell.length_b   1.000
_cell.length_c   1.000
_cell.angle_alpha   90.00
_cell.angle_beta   90.00
_cell.angle_gamma   90.00
#
_symmetry.space_group_name_H-M   'P 1'
#
loop_
_entity.id
_entity.type
_entity.pdbx_description
1 polymer ?
#
loop_
_entity_poly.entity_id
_entity_poly.type
_entity_poly.pdbx_seq_one_letter_code
_entity_poly.pdbx_strand_id
1 'polypeptide(L)'
;MERGLTYSENKTTFFTAAFSLLSVFAASARPIPLYRQYQQIDGVTYYELSLSSVVYFVGAVTVLVIIGRLSDHFGRRNVSLISLLFSAVAMFSLLQVHSATPLLIGRLLQGLSCGLASTALAAWVVDSGRSVPGWVAPAVVSCGAMTGLPLGGMVSGALVEYGPLPRQMPLFLMLLILAVCMAVSGKARETVDKKPGALASLVPQLALPGEAKAAFPCAALTPELLSLADIDFSS
;
A
#
# COMPACT_ATOMS: atom_id res chain seq x y z
N MET A 1 -21.13 16.99 -20.64
CA MET A 1 -21.97 17.54 -19.56
C MET A 1 -21.30 17.14 -18.25
N GLU A 2 -20.34 17.93 -17.80
CA GLU A 2 -19.61 17.69 -16.54
C GLU A 2 -20.59 17.92 -15.38
N ARG A 3 -21.03 16.84 -14.74
CA ARG A 3 -21.66 16.97 -13.43
C ARG A 3 -20.55 17.26 -12.42
N GLY A 4 -20.30 18.55 -12.17
CA GLY A 4 -19.42 18.96 -11.10
C GLY A 4 -19.85 18.32 -9.78
N LEU A 5 -18.91 17.60 -9.16
CA LEU A 5 -19.13 17.05 -7.80
C LEU A 5 -19.46 18.21 -6.86
N THR A 6 -20.46 18.03 -6.00
CA THR A 6 -20.71 19.01 -4.93
C THR A 6 -19.50 19.01 -3.97
N TYR A 7 -19.18 20.17 -3.40
CA TYR A 7 -18.04 20.35 -2.49
C TYR A 7 -18.02 19.33 -1.33
N SER A 8 -19.20 18.97 -0.83
CA SER A 8 -19.39 17.98 0.25
C SER A 8 -19.04 16.55 -0.21
N GLU A 9 -19.43 16.15 -1.42
CA GLU A 9 -19.16 14.82 -1.97
C GLU A 9 -17.66 14.60 -2.23
N ASN A 10 -16.93 15.63 -2.66
CA ASN A 10 -15.49 15.59 -2.84
C ASN A 10 -14.74 15.40 -1.51
N LYS A 11 -15.17 16.10 -0.44
CA LYS A 11 -14.59 15.93 0.90
C LYS A 11 -14.74 14.49 1.40
N THR A 12 -15.94 13.93 1.34
CA THR A 12 -16.20 12.56 1.79
C THR A 12 -15.34 11.55 1.02
N THR A 13 -15.25 11.71 -0.30
CA THR A 13 -14.40 10.86 -1.16
C THR A 13 -12.93 10.97 -0.78
N PHE A 14 -12.43 12.19 -0.55
CA PHE A 14 -11.06 12.44 -0.12
C PHE A 14 -10.72 11.72 1.20
N PHE A 15 -11.53 11.91 2.24
CA PHE A 15 -11.29 11.27 3.53
C PHE A 15 -11.40 9.74 3.45
N THR A 16 -12.33 9.24 2.63
CA THR A 16 -12.45 7.78 2.37
C THR A 16 -11.19 7.23 1.72
N ALA A 17 -10.69 7.88 0.67
CA ALA A 17 -9.48 7.46 -0.03
C ALA A 17 -8.24 7.54 0.89
N ALA A 18 -8.09 8.65 1.64
CA ALA A 18 -6.99 8.87 2.57
C ALA A 18 -6.98 7.82 3.70
N PHE A 19 -8.13 7.58 4.32
CA PHE A 19 -8.25 6.58 5.39
C PHE A 19 -8.02 5.16 4.87
N SER A 20 -8.51 4.83 3.67
CA SER A 20 -8.25 3.54 3.02
C SER A 20 -6.77 3.34 2.73
N LEU A 21 -6.08 4.38 2.24
CA LEU A 21 -4.63 4.34 1.99
C LEU A 21 -3.84 4.03 3.28
N LEU A 22 -4.12 4.77 4.35
CA LEU A 22 -3.51 4.56 5.66
C LEU A 22 -3.80 3.15 6.21
N SER A 23 -5.04 2.66 6.03
CA SER A 23 -5.46 1.34 6.51
C SER A 23 -4.75 0.20 5.80
N VAL A 24 -4.50 0.29 4.48
CA VAL A 24 -3.73 -0.71 3.74
C VAL A 24 -2.29 -0.76 4.23
N PHE A 25 -1.63 0.39 4.42
CA PHE A 25 -0.27 0.41 4.97
C PHE A 25 -0.23 -0.08 6.42
N ALA A 26 -1.19 0.29 7.25
CA ALA A 26 -1.31 -0.21 8.62
C ALA A 26 -1.50 -1.74 8.64
N ALA A 27 -2.30 -2.29 7.73
CA ALA A 27 -2.48 -3.73 7.58
C ALA A 27 -1.17 -4.47 7.29
N SER A 28 -0.29 -3.87 6.47
CA SER A 28 0.97 -4.48 6.06
C SER A 28 1.99 -4.65 7.19
N ALA A 29 1.96 -3.78 8.19
CA ALA A 29 2.86 -3.86 9.34
C ALA A 29 2.38 -4.83 10.43
N ARG A 30 1.13 -5.27 10.39
CA ARG A 30 0.49 -6.10 11.41
C ARG A 30 1.18 -7.42 11.73
N PRO A 31 1.68 -8.19 10.76
CA PRO A 31 2.32 -9.48 11.06
C PRO A 31 3.63 -9.35 11.82
N ILE A 32 4.29 -8.19 11.79
CA ILE A 32 5.63 -8.00 12.36
C ILE A 32 5.68 -8.34 13.87
N PRO A 33 4.79 -7.80 14.73
CA PRO A 33 4.79 -8.17 16.15
C PRO A 33 4.42 -9.63 16.41
N LEU A 34 3.73 -10.29 15.47
CA LEU A 34 3.30 -11.68 15.56
C LEU A 34 4.40 -12.68 15.16
N TYR A 35 5.49 -12.25 14.54
CA TYR A 35 6.56 -13.13 14.07
C TYR A 35 7.14 -14.00 15.18
N ARG A 36 7.31 -13.44 16.38
CA ARG A 36 7.79 -14.20 17.55
C ARG A 36 6.84 -15.34 17.93
N GLN A 37 5.53 -15.09 17.84
CA GLN A 37 4.53 -16.13 18.11
C GLN A 37 4.49 -17.19 17.02
N TYR A 38 4.62 -16.82 15.75
CA TYR A 38 4.72 -17.78 14.64
C TYR A 38 5.94 -18.69 14.77
N GLN A 39 7.06 -18.19 15.28
CA GLN A 39 8.23 -19.02 15.55
C GLN A 39 8.01 -19.97 16.73
N GLN A 40 7.50 -19.47 17.84
CA GLN A 40 7.41 -20.25 19.08
C GLN A 40 6.28 -21.26 19.08
N ILE A 41 5.16 -20.95 18.43
CA ILE A 41 3.93 -21.77 18.48
C ILE A 41 3.79 -22.60 17.20
N ASP A 42 4.06 -22.03 16.02
CA ASP A 42 3.81 -22.66 14.73
C ASP A 42 5.09 -23.23 14.09
N GLY A 43 6.24 -23.08 14.74
CA GLY A 43 7.52 -23.62 14.25
C GLY A 43 8.05 -22.95 12.98
N VAL A 44 7.57 -21.74 12.64
CA VAL A 44 8.04 -20.98 11.47
C VAL A 44 9.51 -20.60 11.69
N THR A 45 10.36 -20.94 10.76
CA THR A 45 11.80 -20.67 10.83
C THR A 45 12.16 -19.22 10.52
N TYR A 46 13.34 -18.76 10.93
CA TYR A 46 13.87 -17.44 10.56
C TYR A 46 14.00 -17.27 9.06
N TYR A 47 14.35 -18.35 8.34
CA TYR A 47 14.42 -18.34 6.88
C TYR A 47 13.05 -18.03 6.26
N GLU A 48 11.99 -18.69 6.72
CA GLU A 48 10.63 -18.49 6.20
C GLU A 48 10.09 -17.08 6.52
N LEU A 49 10.45 -16.52 7.67
CA LEU A 49 10.12 -15.13 8.01
C LEU A 49 10.84 -14.14 7.07
N SER A 50 12.12 -14.36 6.80
CA SER A 50 12.90 -13.55 5.85
C SER A 50 12.33 -13.68 4.44
N LEU A 51 12.03 -14.90 4.00
CA LEU A 51 11.39 -15.16 2.71
C LEU A 51 10.03 -14.48 2.60
N SER A 52 9.25 -14.43 3.66
CA SER A 52 7.95 -13.74 3.69
C SER A 52 8.09 -12.24 3.39
N SER A 53 9.16 -11.62 3.86
CA SER A 53 9.47 -10.21 3.56
C SER A 53 9.86 -10.02 2.09
N VAL A 54 10.68 -10.91 1.54
CA VAL A 54 11.03 -10.90 0.12
C VAL A 54 9.79 -11.03 -0.76
N VAL A 55 8.92 -12.00 -0.45
CA VAL A 55 7.67 -12.25 -1.18
C VAL A 55 6.75 -11.03 -1.14
N TYR A 56 6.66 -10.34 -0.01
CA TYR A 56 5.93 -9.07 0.09
C TYR A 56 6.48 -8.01 -0.87
N PHE A 57 7.81 -7.80 -0.89
CA PHE A 57 8.41 -6.81 -1.80
C PHE A 57 8.25 -7.21 -3.26
N VAL A 58 8.39 -8.49 -3.59
CA VAL A 58 8.13 -8.99 -4.96
C VAL A 58 6.71 -8.66 -5.39
N GLY A 59 5.70 -8.90 -4.54
CA GLY A 59 4.31 -8.54 -4.81
C GLY A 59 4.14 -7.04 -5.04
N ALA A 60 4.71 -6.20 -4.18
CA ALA A 60 4.61 -4.74 -4.30
C ALA A 60 5.27 -4.22 -5.59
N VAL A 61 6.50 -4.65 -5.89
CA VAL A 61 7.24 -4.25 -7.10
C VAL A 61 6.53 -4.72 -8.37
N THR A 62 6.02 -5.95 -8.38
CA THR A 62 5.26 -6.48 -9.52
C THR A 62 4.08 -5.57 -9.87
N VAL A 63 3.33 -5.11 -8.88
CA VAL A 63 2.22 -4.19 -9.13
C VAL A 63 2.71 -2.83 -9.60
N LEU A 64 3.74 -2.27 -8.97
CA LEU A 64 4.26 -0.95 -9.33
C LEU A 64 4.77 -0.92 -10.78
N VAL A 65 5.45 -1.99 -11.21
CA VAL A 65 6.06 -2.06 -12.55
C VAL A 65 5.02 -2.43 -13.62
N ILE A 66 4.15 -3.41 -13.35
CA ILE A 66 3.26 -3.99 -14.37
C ILE A 66 1.87 -3.35 -14.33
N ILE A 67 1.31 -3.12 -13.13
CA ILE A 67 -0.10 -2.78 -12.93
C ILE A 67 -0.31 -1.30 -12.60
N GLY A 68 0.76 -0.55 -12.34
CA GLY A 68 0.70 0.83 -11.83
C GLY A 68 -0.22 1.77 -12.61
N ARG A 69 -0.36 1.58 -13.93
CA ARG A 69 -1.22 2.39 -14.80
C ARG A 69 -2.63 1.82 -15.00
N LEU A 70 -2.91 0.64 -14.44
CA LEU A 70 -4.19 -0.05 -14.64
C LEU A 70 -5.38 0.74 -14.08
N SER A 71 -5.15 1.50 -13.01
CA SER A 71 -6.18 2.31 -12.36
C SER A 71 -6.77 3.39 -13.28
N ASP A 72 -6.02 3.88 -14.28
CA ASP A 72 -6.48 4.88 -15.23
C ASP A 72 -7.50 4.30 -16.24
N HIS A 73 -7.47 2.97 -16.45
CA HIS A 73 -8.36 2.27 -17.39
C HIS A 73 -9.55 1.61 -16.70
N PHE A 74 -9.34 1.02 -15.52
CA PHE A 74 -10.39 0.31 -14.78
C PHE A 74 -11.16 1.20 -13.80
N GLY A 75 -10.68 2.41 -13.59
CA GLY A 75 -11.23 3.35 -12.61
C GLY A 75 -10.53 3.24 -11.25
N ARG A 76 -10.25 4.40 -10.65
CA ARG A 76 -9.48 4.47 -9.39
C ARG A 76 -10.19 3.80 -8.24
N ARG A 77 -11.50 3.99 -8.12
CA ARG A 77 -12.34 3.34 -7.11
C ARG A 77 -12.29 1.83 -7.19
N ASN A 78 -12.46 1.25 -8.41
CA ASN A 78 -12.49 -0.20 -8.58
C ASN A 78 -11.15 -0.84 -8.23
N VAL A 79 -10.04 -0.27 -8.68
CA VAL A 79 -8.70 -0.77 -8.35
C VAL A 79 -8.39 -0.59 -6.87
N SER A 80 -8.87 0.49 -6.24
CA SER A 80 -8.76 0.69 -4.79
C SER A 80 -9.54 -0.36 -4.00
N LEU A 81 -10.73 -0.73 -4.45
CA LEU A 81 -11.50 -1.83 -3.84
C LEU A 81 -10.80 -3.18 -3.97
N ILE A 82 -10.14 -3.46 -5.11
CA ILE A 82 -9.31 -4.66 -5.29
C ILE A 82 -8.13 -4.65 -4.31
N SER A 83 -7.48 -3.50 -4.10
CA SER A 83 -6.41 -3.36 -3.10
C SER A 83 -6.91 -3.70 -1.69
N LEU A 84 -8.04 -3.12 -1.28
CA LEU A 84 -8.65 -3.40 0.03
C LEU A 84 -9.05 -4.88 0.16
N LEU A 85 -9.57 -5.49 -0.89
CA LEU A 85 -9.91 -6.91 -0.92
C LEU A 85 -8.67 -7.79 -0.75
N PHE A 86 -7.58 -7.52 -1.47
CA PHE A 86 -6.32 -8.25 -1.29
C PHE A 86 -5.78 -8.11 0.12
N SER A 87 -5.87 -6.93 0.72
CA SER A 87 -5.49 -6.71 2.12
C SER A 87 -6.36 -7.52 3.08
N ALA A 88 -7.67 -7.58 2.86
CA ALA A 88 -8.60 -8.36 3.70
C ALA A 88 -8.35 -9.88 3.57
N VAL A 89 -8.16 -10.38 2.35
CA VAL A 89 -7.83 -11.81 2.11
C VAL A 89 -6.47 -12.16 2.72
N ALA A 90 -5.49 -11.24 2.63
CA ALA A 90 -4.20 -11.40 3.30
C ALA A 90 -4.36 -11.53 4.82
N MET A 91 -5.18 -10.68 5.45
CA MET A 91 -5.47 -10.78 6.89
C MET A 91 -6.12 -12.12 7.24
N PHE A 92 -7.04 -12.60 6.41
CA PHE A 92 -7.68 -13.90 6.61
C PHE A 92 -6.67 -15.06 6.51
N SER A 93 -5.75 -15.02 5.52
CA SER A 93 -4.66 -15.99 5.42
C SER A 93 -3.76 -15.98 6.65
N LEU A 94 -3.45 -14.79 7.17
CA LEU A 94 -2.62 -14.63 8.36
C LEU A 94 -3.29 -15.08 9.68
N LEU A 95 -4.62 -15.16 9.72
CA LEU A 95 -5.35 -15.80 10.83
C LEU A 95 -5.09 -17.32 10.91
N GLN A 96 -4.84 -17.95 9.76
CA GLN A 96 -4.68 -19.39 9.63
C GLN A 96 -3.22 -19.84 9.54
N VAL A 97 -2.28 -19.02 10.05
CA VAL A 97 -0.86 -19.39 10.06
C VAL A 97 -0.63 -20.53 11.06
N HIS A 98 -0.43 -21.72 10.53
CA HIS A 98 0.05 -22.91 11.23
C HIS A 98 1.25 -23.52 10.50
N SER A 99 1.72 -22.87 9.43
CA SER A 99 2.87 -23.24 8.61
C SER A 99 3.36 -22.03 7.81
N ALA A 100 4.49 -22.17 7.12
CA ALA A 100 5.01 -21.12 6.24
C ALA A 100 4.08 -20.73 5.09
N THR A 101 3.33 -21.67 4.54
CA THR A 101 2.53 -21.43 3.32
C THR A 101 1.47 -20.32 3.48
N PRO A 102 0.57 -20.33 4.50
CA PRO A 102 -0.38 -19.24 4.70
C PRO A 102 0.31 -17.90 4.98
N LEU A 103 1.47 -17.91 5.65
CA LEU A 103 2.26 -16.71 5.88
C LEU A 103 2.77 -16.12 4.56
N LEU A 104 3.36 -16.92 3.68
CA LEU A 104 3.87 -16.47 2.39
C LEU A 104 2.76 -15.97 1.47
N ILE A 105 1.63 -16.68 1.40
CA ILE A 105 0.45 -16.24 0.64
C ILE A 105 -0.07 -14.91 1.18
N GLY A 106 -0.25 -14.79 2.48
CA GLY A 106 -0.68 -13.55 3.12
C GLY A 106 0.26 -12.38 2.82
N ARG A 107 1.58 -12.60 2.86
CA ARG A 107 2.60 -11.59 2.55
C ARG A 107 2.60 -11.18 1.07
N LEU A 108 2.43 -12.14 0.16
CA LEU A 108 2.29 -11.84 -1.26
C LEU A 108 1.07 -10.93 -1.51
N LEU A 109 -0.08 -11.31 -0.98
CA LEU A 109 -1.32 -10.53 -1.10
C LEU A 109 -1.20 -9.13 -0.48
N GLN A 110 -0.52 -9.00 0.67
CA GLN A 110 -0.21 -7.71 1.26
C GLN A 110 0.68 -6.85 0.35
N GLY A 111 1.71 -7.45 -0.26
CA GLY A 111 2.58 -6.77 -1.22
C GLY A 111 1.79 -6.26 -2.43
N LEU A 112 0.97 -7.13 -3.05
CA LEU A 112 0.08 -6.74 -4.15
C LEU A 112 -0.87 -5.61 -3.74
N SER A 113 -1.48 -5.72 -2.56
CA SER A 113 -2.36 -4.68 -2.02
C SER A 113 -1.64 -3.35 -1.84
N CYS A 114 -0.45 -3.33 -1.24
CA CYS A 114 0.35 -2.12 -1.05
C CYS A 114 0.79 -1.48 -2.37
N GLY A 115 1.16 -2.29 -3.36
CA GLY A 115 1.48 -1.79 -4.69
C GLY A 115 0.28 -1.09 -5.34
N LEU A 116 -0.92 -1.71 -5.28
CA LEU A 116 -2.16 -1.11 -5.76
C LEU A 116 -2.54 0.15 -4.97
N ALA A 117 -2.34 0.16 -3.66
CA ALA A 117 -2.60 1.32 -2.82
C ALA A 117 -1.68 2.49 -3.17
N SER A 118 -0.40 2.24 -3.38
CA SER A 118 0.60 3.26 -3.75
C SER A 118 0.31 3.90 -5.11
N THR A 119 -0.42 3.22 -5.99
CA THR A 119 -0.81 3.75 -7.31
C THR A 119 -2.25 4.24 -7.31
N ALA A 120 -3.24 3.36 -7.16
CA ALA A 120 -4.64 3.67 -7.33
C ALA A 120 -5.23 4.51 -6.17
N LEU A 121 -4.99 4.10 -4.90
CA LEU A 121 -5.49 4.86 -3.75
C LEU A 121 -4.78 6.21 -3.63
N ALA A 122 -3.45 6.26 -3.83
CA ALA A 122 -2.72 7.51 -3.83
C ALA A 122 -3.24 8.49 -4.90
N ALA A 123 -3.46 8.00 -6.11
CA ALA A 123 -4.03 8.79 -7.18
C ALA A 123 -5.49 9.22 -6.88
N TRP A 124 -6.29 8.35 -6.25
CA TRP A 124 -7.66 8.70 -5.84
C TRP A 124 -7.69 9.79 -4.77
N VAL A 125 -6.74 9.77 -3.82
CA VAL A 125 -6.54 10.86 -2.85
C VAL A 125 -6.25 12.19 -3.56
N VAL A 126 -5.32 12.19 -4.53
CA VAL A 126 -4.96 13.41 -5.28
C VAL A 126 -6.13 13.94 -6.08
N ASP A 127 -6.84 13.08 -6.81
CA ASP A 127 -7.98 13.47 -7.66
C ASP A 127 -9.16 14.05 -6.86
N SER A 128 -9.40 13.49 -5.67
CA SER A 128 -10.45 13.97 -4.76
C SER A 128 -10.02 15.17 -3.90
N GLY A 129 -8.74 15.52 -3.93
CA GLY A 129 -8.14 16.60 -3.14
C GLY A 129 -8.56 18.02 -3.50
N ARG A 130 -9.40 18.22 -4.52
CA ARG A 130 -9.90 19.55 -4.93
C ARG A 130 -10.71 20.28 -3.86
N SER A 131 -11.19 19.56 -2.84
CA SER A 131 -11.99 20.10 -1.73
C SER A 131 -11.19 20.45 -0.47
N VAL A 132 -9.89 20.24 -0.50
CA VAL A 132 -8.96 20.55 0.59
C VAL A 132 -7.83 21.48 0.09
N PRO A 133 -7.09 22.15 0.99
CA PRO A 133 -5.95 22.97 0.59
C PRO A 133 -4.95 22.16 -0.26
N GLY A 134 -4.39 22.77 -1.30
CA GLY A 134 -3.60 22.09 -2.34
C GLY A 134 -2.40 21.28 -1.84
N TRP A 135 -1.86 21.60 -0.66
CA TRP A 135 -0.75 20.86 -0.03
C TRP A 135 -1.19 19.58 0.71
N VAL A 136 -2.49 19.47 1.08
CA VAL A 136 -2.98 18.37 1.94
C VAL A 136 -2.97 17.02 1.22
N ALA A 137 -3.43 16.96 -0.02
CA ALA A 137 -3.48 15.70 -0.77
C ALA A 137 -2.07 15.13 -1.03
N PRO A 138 -1.08 15.91 -1.52
CA PRO A 138 0.30 15.45 -1.63
C PRO A 138 0.91 15.04 -0.28
N ALA A 139 0.64 15.78 0.80
CA ALA A 139 1.12 15.44 2.13
C ALA A 139 0.56 14.09 2.61
N VAL A 140 -0.74 13.83 2.44
CA VAL A 140 -1.36 12.55 2.80
C VAL A 140 -0.74 11.39 2.03
N VAL A 141 -0.48 11.56 0.73
CA VAL A 141 0.14 10.51 -0.09
C VAL A 141 1.58 10.27 0.34
N SER A 142 2.38 11.31 0.53
CA SER A 142 3.79 11.19 0.93
C SER A 142 3.95 10.62 2.33
N CYS A 143 3.11 11.05 3.28
CA CYS A 143 3.18 10.59 4.67
C CYS A 143 2.40 9.29 4.92
N GLY A 144 1.56 8.84 3.97
CA GLY A 144 0.65 7.72 4.16
C GLY A 144 1.33 6.42 4.59
N ALA A 145 2.41 6.04 3.90
CA ALA A 145 3.19 4.87 4.26
C ALA A 145 3.98 5.08 5.57
N MET A 146 4.59 6.27 5.73
CA MET A 146 5.40 6.62 6.91
C MET A 146 4.58 6.69 8.19
N THR A 147 3.28 6.96 8.12
CA THR A 147 2.37 7.01 9.26
C THR A 147 1.59 5.70 9.42
N GLY A 148 1.11 5.12 8.33
CA GLY A 148 0.31 3.90 8.34
C GLY A 148 1.07 2.69 8.87
N LEU A 149 2.29 2.45 8.39
CA LEU A 149 3.11 1.32 8.84
C LEU A 149 3.41 1.35 10.35
N PRO A 150 3.96 2.44 10.93
CA PRO A 150 4.20 2.49 12.36
C PRO A 150 2.92 2.39 13.19
N LEU A 151 1.84 3.07 12.81
CA LEU A 151 0.57 3.01 13.52
C LEU A 151 0.02 1.56 13.53
N GLY A 152 0.05 0.88 12.39
CA GLY A 152 -0.37 -0.53 12.31
C GLY A 152 0.47 -1.44 13.19
N GLY A 153 1.80 -1.26 13.18
CA GLY A 153 2.73 -2.01 14.00
C GLY A 153 2.54 -1.74 15.51
N MET A 154 2.41 -0.48 15.91
CA MET A 154 2.18 -0.08 17.31
C MET A 154 0.85 -0.62 17.86
N VAL A 155 -0.25 -0.42 17.12
CA VAL A 155 -1.56 -0.93 17.52
C VAL A 155 -1.56 -2.45 17.59
N SER A 156 -0.94 -3.12 16.61
CA SER A 156 -0.79 -4.58 16.63
C SER A 156 0.07 -5.04 17.80
N GLY A 157 1.21 -4.40 18.04
CA GLY A 157 2.10 -4.73 19.15
C GLY A 157 1.41 -4.57 20.50
N ALA A 158 0.71 -3.45 20.72
CA ALA A 158 -0.06 -3.23 21.94
C ALA A 158 -1.15 -4.30 22.16
N LEU A 159 -1.87 -4.69 21.10
CA LEU A 159 -2.89 -5.72 21.19
C LEU A 159 -2.29 -7.13 21.42
N VAL A 160 -1.09 -7.40 20.90
CA VAL A 160 -0.35 -8.64 21.15
C VAL A 160 0.09 -8.72 22.62
N GLU A 161 0.51 -7.59 23.21
CA GLU A 161 1.03 -7.55 24.57
C GLU A 161 -0.07 -7.48 25.64
N TYR A 162 -1.09 -6.64 25.44
CA TYR A 162 -2.11 -6.36 26.43
C TYR A 162 -3.49 -6.96 26.13
N GLY A 163 -3.70 -7.51 24.93
CA GLY A 163 -5.00 -8.02 24.51
C GLY A 163 -5.31 -9.42 25.04
N PRO A 164 -6.59 -9.75 25.29
CA PRO A 164 -6.98 -11.09 25.77
C PRO A 164 -6.77 -12.21 24.74
N LEU A 165 -6.72 -11.89 23.46
CA LEU A 165 -6.49 -12.80 22.35
C LEU A 165 -5.35 -12.26 21.47
N PRO A 166 -4.09 -12.37 21.91
CA PRO A 166 -2.96 -11.65 21.31
C PRO A 166 -2.76 -11.95 19.81
N ARG A 167 -3.05 -13.16 19.37
CA ARG A 167 -2.91 -13.57 17.97
C ARG A 167 -4.05 -13.08 17.06
N GLN A 168 -5.28 -13.12 17.57
CA GLN A 168 -6.49 -12.94 16.77
C GLN A 168 -6.99 -11.49 16.77
N MET A 169 -6.94 -10.83 17.93
CA MET A 169 -7.46 -9.46 18.10
C MET A 169 -6.89 -8.44 17.11
N PRO A 170 -5.55 -8.39 16.90
CA PRO A 170 -5.00 -7.46 15.93
C PRO A 170 -5.55 -7.68 14.52
N LEU A 171 -5.72 -8.94 14.12
CA LEU A 171 -6.17 -9.31 12.79
C LEU A 171 -7.67 -9.04 12.59
N PHE A 172 -8.51 -9.38 13.59
CA PHE A 172 -9.94 -9.07 13.55
C PHE A 172 -10.23 -7.56 13.52
N LEU A 173 -9.52 -6.78 14.34
CA LEU A 173 -9.67 -5.32 14.31
C LEU A 173 -9.37 -4.77 12.93
N MET A 174 -8.30 -5.27 12.29
CA MET A 174 -7.95 -4.79 10.96
C MET A 174 -8.92 -5.26 9.88
N LEU A 175 -9.41 -6.49 9.95
CA LEU A 175 -10.46 -6.95 9.07
C LEU A 175 -11.71 -6.07 9.17
N LEU A 176 -12.09 -5.68 10.39
CA LEU A 176 -13.21 -4.76 10.60
C LEU A 176 -12.95 -3.40 9.95
N ILE A 177 -11.77 -2.81 10.16
CA ILE A 177 -11.39 -1.53 9.55
C ILE A 177 -11.41 -1.64 8.02
N LEU A 178 -10.82 -2.69 7.44
CA LEU A 178 -10.83 -2.91 6.00
C LEU A 178 -12.24 -3.11 5.45
N ALA A 179 -13.11 -3.84 6.15
CA ALA A 179 -14.50 -4.01 5.77
C ALA A 179 -15.27 -2.68 5.75
N VAL A 180 -15.06 -1.82 6.76
CA VAL A 180 -15.62 -0.46 6.79
C VAL A 180 -15.08 0.37 5.63
N CYS A 181 -13.76 0.33 5.37
CA CYS A 181 -13.15 1.00 4.23
C CYS A 181 -13.76 0.53 2.90
N MET A 182 -13.95 -0.78 2.72
CA MET A 182 -14.58 -1.34 1.52
C MET A 182 -16.03 -0.87 1.37
N ALA A 183 -16.82 -0.91 2.45
CA ALA A 183 -18.21 -0.48 2.42
C ALA A 183 -18.38 1.01 2.08
N VAL A 184 -17.53 1.87 2.67
CA VAL A 184 -17.54 3.31 2.41
C VAL A 184 -17.00 3.62 1.01
N SER A 185 -15.88 3.00 0.62
CA SER A 185 -15.30 3.14 -0.74
C SER A 185 -16.26 2.64 -1.82
N GLY A 186 -17.05 1.59 -1.51
CA GLY A 186 -18.06 1.07 -2.41
C GLY A 186 -19.21 2.06 -2.70
N LYS A 187 -19.49 2.98 -1.79
CA LYS A 187 -20.48 4.06 -1.96
C LYS A 187 -19.88 5.35 -2.52
N ALA A 188 -18.56 5.51 -2.45
CA ALA A 188 -17.88 6.69 -2.95
C ALA A 188 -17.94 6.74 -4.49
N ARG A 189 -17.80 7.94 -5.06
CA ARG A 189 -17.85 8.13 -6.51
C ARG A 189 -16.52 7.84 -7.19
N GLU A 190 -16.60 7.35 -8.43
CA GLU A 190 -15.45 7.25 -9.34
C GLU A 190 -15.02 8.66 -9.77
N THR A 191 -13.71 8.93 -9.75
CA THR A 191 -13.16 10.25 -10.09
C THR A 191 -12.63 10.33 -11.51
N VAL A 192 -12.48 9.20 -12.19
CA VAL A 192 -11.91 9.12 -13.54
C VAL A 192 -12.85 8.47 -14.52
N ASP A 193 -13.00 9.08 -15.70
CA ASP A 193 -13.63 8.45 -16.86
C ASP A 193 -12.70 7.36 -17.41
N LYS A 194 -13.22 6.15 -17.52
CA LYS A 194 -12.47 4.96 -17.96
C LYS A 194 -11.93 5.15 -19.37
N LYS A 195 -10.62 5.03 -19.55
CA LYS A 195 -9.98 5.12 -20.86
C LYS A 195 -9.98 3.74 -21.55
N PRO A 196 -10.31 3.63 -22.84
CA PRO A 196 -10.13 2.40 -23.61
C PRO A 196 -8.64 2.10 -23.79
N GLY A 197 -8.26 0.81 -23.91
CA GLY A 197 -6.88 0.40 -24.20
C GLY A 197 -6.08 -0.11 -23.01
N ALA A 198 -6.73 -0.73 -22.01
CA ALA A 198 -6.10 -1.26 -20.79
C ALA A 198 -4.88 -2.18 -21.05
N LEU A 199 -4.92 -3.02 -22.09
CA LEU A 199 -3.83 -3.96 -22.41
C LEU A 199 -2.57 -3.25 -22.92
N ALA A 200 -2.72 -2.14 -23.63
CA ALA A 200 -1.58 -1.34 -24.09
C ALA A 200 -0.86 -0.60 -22.95
N SER A 201 -1.53 -0.38 -21.83
CA SER A 201 -0.95 0.28 -20.64
C SER A 201 -0.13 -0.65 -19.75
N LEU A 202 -0.20 -1.97 -19.95
CA LEU A 202 0.63 -2.95 -19.24
C LEU A 202 2.09 -2.99 -19.72
N VAL A 203 2.38 -2.41 -20.89
CA VAL A 203 3.76 -2.27 -21.35
C VAL A 203 4.45 -1.16 -20.54
N PRO A 204 5.51 -1.47 -19.80
CA PRO A 204 6.27 -0.47 -19.05
C PRO A 204 6.83 0.58 -20.01
N GLN A 205 6.27 1.78 -20.01
CA GLN A 205 6.81 2.89 -20.79
C GLN A 205 7.67 3.75 -19.85
N LEU A 206 8.98 3.56 -19.92
CA LEU A 206 9.97 4.49 -19.36
C LEU A 206 9.98 5.77 -20.25
N ALA A 207 8.88 6.49 -20.29
CA ALA A 207 8.80 7.76 -20.97
C ALA A 207 9.45 8.84 -20.08
N LEU A 208 10.77 8.93 -20.14
CA LEU A 208 11.47 10.09 -19.59
C LEU A 208 11.17 11.30 -20.51
N PRO A 209 10.67 12.43 -19.96
CA PRO A 209 10.60 13.69 -20.70
C PRO A 209 11.96 13.99 -21.34
N GLY A 210 11.97 14.51 -22.57
CA GLY A 210 13.21 14.73 -23.31
C GLY A 210 14.28 15.52 -22.54
N GLU A 211 13.84 16.47 -21.73
CA GLU A 211 14.70 17.27 -20.83
C GLU A 211 15.30 16.46 -19.67
N ALA A 212 14.57 15.47 -19.17
CA ALA A 212 15.04 14.60 -18.08
C ALA A 212 16.02 13.52 -18.54
N LYS A 213 16.05 13.17 -19.83
CA LYS A 213 16.99 12.16 -20.38
C LYS A 213 18.45 12.57 -20.21
N ALA A 214 18.75 13.86 -20.29
CA ALA A 214 20.12 14.38 -20.12
C ALA A 214 20.53 14.43 -18.63
N ALA A 215 19.59 14.65 -17.72
CA ALA A 215 19.86 14.76 -16.27
C ALA A 215 19.82 13.39 -15.54
N PHE A 216 19.15 12.40 -16.11
CA PHE A 216 18.94 11.10 -15.47
C PHE A 216 20.25 10.34 -15.16
N PRO A 217 21.28 10.29 -16.04
CA PRO A 217 22.56 9.65 -15.71
C PRO A 217 23.27 10.34 -14.54
N CYS A 218 23.22 11.69 -14.48
CA CYS A 218 23.82 12.44 -13.38
C CYS A 218 23.09 12.19 -12.06
N ALA A 219 21.77 12.17 -12.06
CA ALA A 219 20.96 11.90 -10.85
C ALA A 219 21.13 10.46 -10.35
N ALA A 220 21.33 9.50 -11.23
CA ALA A 220 21.54 8.10 -10.86
C ALA A 220 22.96 7.84 -10.30
N LEU A 221 23.96 8.62 -10.69
CA LEU A 221 25.35 8.48 -10.24
C LEU A 221 25.66 9.28 -8.96
N THR A 222 24.82 10.25 -8.60
CA THR A 222 25.06 11.11 -7.42
C THR A 222 25.19 10.33 -6.09
N PRO A 223 24.36 9.30 -5.79
CA PRO A 223 24.52 8.52 -4.57
C PRO A 223 25.83 7.73 -4.50
N GLU A 224 26.29 7.20 -5.63
CA GLU A 224 27.57 6.46 -5.71
C GLU A 224 28.76 7.38 -5.57
N LEU A 225 28.74 8.57 -6.19
CA LEU A 225 29.81 9.54 -6.07
C LEU A 225 29.91 10.13 -4.67
N LEU A 226 28.79 10.34 -3.96
CA LEU A 226 28.78 10.77 -2.55
C LEU A 226 29.36 9.68 -1.64
N SER A 227 29.04 8.40 -1.89
CA SER A 227 29.60 7.29 -1.10
C SER A 227 31.10 7.07 -1.33
N LEU A 228 31.60 7.35 -2.53
CA LEU A 228 33.04 7.32 -2.83
C LEU A 228 33.81 8.53 -2.27
N ALA A 229 33.16 9.69 -2.15
CA ALA A 229 33.77 10.87 -1.57
C ALA A 229 33.91 10.77 -0.02
N ASP A 230 33.04 9.99 0.64
CA ASP A 230 33.13 9.74 2.11
C ASP A 230 34.25 8.74 2.49
N ILE A 231 34.80 8.01 1.52
CA ILE A 231 35.87 7.02 1.79
C ILE A 231 37.25 7.68 1.89
N ASP A 232 37.45 8.89 1.35
CA ASP A 232 38.77 9.54 1.27
C ASP A 232 39.11 10.48 2.45
N PHE A 233 38.27 10.59 3.49
CA PHE A 233 38.50 11.51 4.61
C PHE A 233 38.85 10.81 5.95
N SER A 234 39.23 9.53 5.97
CA SER A 234 39.64 8.80 7.18
C SER A 234 40.98 8.07 7.07
N SER A 235 41.95 8.67 6.38
CA SER A 235 43.34 8.19 6.43
C SER A 235 44.30 9.31 6.90
#